data_2c4d9b228a898565be50f748d90332dc
#
_entry.id   2c4d9b228a898565be50f748d90332dc
#
_cell.length_a   1.000
_cell.length_b   1.000
_cell.length_c   1.000
_cell.angle_alpha   90.00
_cell.angle_beta   90.00
_cell.angle_gamma   90.00
#
_symmetry.space_group_name_H-M   'P 1'
#
loop_
_entity.id
_entity.type
_entity.pdbx_description
1 polymer ?
#
loop_
_entity_poly.entity_id
_entity_poly.type
_entity_poly.pdbx_seq_one_letter_code
_entity_poly.pdbx_strand_id
1 'polypeptide(L)'
;DQKHQYHLVEPSPWPALGSAAGFTLFLGLTLFMHEYPYSIYVLGAGLFMVIATMFYWWRDVVREAEYQGHHTPIVQIGMRYGMIFFICSEVMFFVAFFWAFFDSSLYPDTGVWPPADIVALDPFDLPLINTLILLLSGCTVTWSHHALQHNNRKDFIRGLVLTIILGAIFTAVQAYEYQHATFAFTDGIYASTFYICLLYTSDAADDEER
;
A
#
# COMPACT_ATOMS: atom_id res chain seq x y z
N ASP A 1 -4.30 28.84 -28.11
CA ASP A 1 -5.05 29.17 -26.88
C ASP A 1 -5.97 28.04 -26.52
N GLN A 2 -5.75 27.44 -25.36
CA GLN A 2 -6.51 26.31 -24.84
C GLN A 2 -7.93 26.78 -24.46
N LYS A 3 -8.95 26.21 -25.08
CA LYS A 3 -10.36 26.63 -24.88
C LYS A 3 -11.04 25.97 -23.66
N HIS A 4 -10.33 25.14 -22.88
CA HIS A 4 -10.84 24.41 -21.73
C HIS A 4 -9.84 24.49 -20.55
N GLN A 5 -10.31 24.23 -19.35
CA GLN A 5 -9.51 24.30 -18.12
C GLN A 5 -8.85 22.95 -17.73
N TYR A 6 -8.95 21.93 -18.56
CA TYR A 6 -8.29 20.65 -18.33
C TYR A 6 -6.81 20.73 -18.64
N HIS A 7 -5.99 20.04 -17.86
CA HIS A 7 -4.57 19.93 -18.14
C HIS A 7 -4.33 18.83 -19.20
N LEU A 8 -3.80 19.25 -20.35
CA LEU A 8 -3.27 18.32 -21.35
C LEU A 8 -1.81 18.06 -20.98
N VAL A 9 -1.55 16.87 -20.45
CA VAL A 9 -0.22 16.45 -20.03
C VAL A 9 0.69 16.31 -21.24
N GLU A 10 1.88 16.90 -21.19
CA GLU A 10 2.90 16.69 -22.21
C GLU A 10 3.37 15.23 -22.23
N PRO A 11 3.74 14.68 -23.41
CA PRO A 11 4.27 13.32 -23.49
C PRO A 11 5.49 13.15 -22.58
N SER A 12 5.40 12.23 -21.63
CA SER A 12 6.47 11.95 -20.68
C SER A 12 6.86 10.47 -20.72
N PRO A 13 8.10 10.11 -20.37
CA PRO A 13 8.54 8.72 -20.37
C PRO A 13 8.03 7.90 -19.16
N TRP A 14 7.44 8.57 -18.15
CA TRP A 14 7.13 7.96 -16.85
C TRP A 14 6.16 6.77 -16.95
N PRO A 15 5.05 6.81 -17.72
CA PRO A 15 4.16 5.66 -17.86
C PRO A 15 4.85 4.42 -18.43
N ALA A 16 5.72 4.60 -19.43
CA ALA A 16 6.47 3.52 -20.03
C ALA A 16 7.53 2.95 -19.08
N LEU A 17 8.25 3.83 -18.38
CA LEU A 17 9.21 3.42 -17.35
C LEU A 17 8.52 2.75 -16.17
N GLY A 18 7.36 3.25 -15.72
CA GLY A 18 6.57 2.64 -14.65
C GLY A 18 6.09 1.24 -15.00
N SER A 19 5.62 1.02 -16.24
CA SER A 19 5.21 -0.30 -16.70
C SER A 19 6.39 -1.27 -16.79
N ALA A 20 7.53 -0.83 -17.29
CA ALA A 20 8.75 -1.64 -17.34
C ALA A 20 9.27 -1.97 -15.92
N ALA A 21 9.23 -1.00 -15.00
CA ALA A 21 9.61 -1.18 -13.61
C ALA A 21 8.70 -2.20 -12.90
N GLY A 22 7.38 -2.05 -13.06
CA GLY A 22 6.39 -2.98 -12.52
C GLY A 22 6.57 -4.39 -13.08
N PHE A 23 6.74 -4.52 -14.40
CA PHE A 23 7.03 -5.82 -15.02
C PHE A 23 8.28 -6.47 -14.44
N THR A 24 9.39 -5.72 -14.31
CA THR A 24 10.64 -6.23 -13.76
C THR A 24 10.50 -6.65 -12.30
N LEU A 25 9.74 -5.88 -11.50
CA LEU A 25 9.47 -6.20 -10.10
C LEU A 25 8.68 -7.51 -9.97
N PHE A 26 7.57 -7.66 -10.68
CA PHE A 26 6.74 -8.87 -10.62
C PHE A 26 7.45 -10.08 -11.21
N LEU A 27 8.21 -9.90 -12.29
CA LEU A 27 9.06 -10.96 -12.83
C LEU A 27 10.10 -11.40 -11.78
N GLY A 28 10.78 -10.45 -11.14
CA GLY A 28 11.74 -10.71 -10.08
C GLY A 28 11.11 -11.43 -8.89
N LEU A 29 9.90 -11.05 -8.48
CA LEU A 29 9.15 -11.70 -7.42
C LEU A 29 8.80 -13.15 -7.79
N THR A 30 8.31 -13.37 -9.01
CA THR A 30 7.99 -14.72 -9.50
C THR A 30 9.21 -15.61 -9.53
N LEU A 31 10.33 -15.12 -10.07
CA LEU A 31 11.60 -15.86 -10.10
C LEU A 31 12.12 -16.15 -8.68
N PHE A 32 11.94 -15.22 -7.75
CA PHE A 32 12.33 -15.40 -6.35
C PHE A 32 11.49 -16.49 -5.67
N MET A 33 10.18 -16.50 -5.87
CA MET A 33 9.27 -17.51 -5.34
C MET A 33 9.56 -18.93 -5.87
N HIS A 34 10.12 -19.02 -7.08
CA HIS A 34 10.53 -20.29 -7.69
C HIS A 34 12.02 -20.63 -7.48
N GLU A 35 12.70 -19.92 -6.58
CA GLU A 35 14.09 -20.17 -6.18
C GLU A 35 15.10 -20.17 -7.35
N TYR A 36 14.81 -19.39 -8.41
CA TYR A 36 15.75 -19.26 -9.52
C TYR A 36 17.05 -18.54 -9.09
N PRO A 37 18.23 -18.96 -9.59
CA PRO A 37 19.47 -18.29 -9.28
C PRO A 37 19.43 -16.82 -9.75
N TYR A 38 20.02 -15.93 -8.96
CA TYR A 38 20.06 -14.47 -9.23
C TYR A 38 18.71 -13.73 -9.19
N SER A 39 17.61 -14.38 -8.83
CA SER A 39 16.27 -13.76 -8.73
C SER A 39 16.24 -12.53 -7.82
N ILE A 40 16.99 -12.54 -6.73
CA ILE A 40 17.10 -11.41 -5.79
C ILE A 40 17.64 -10.14 -6.46
N TYR A 41 18.52 -10.25 -7.45
CA TYR A 41 19.04 -9.09 -8.17
C TYR A 41 17.99 -8.50 -9.12
N VAL A 42 17.18 -9.36 -9.76
CA VAL A 42 16.07 -8.91 -10.63
C VAL A 42 15.00 -8.22 -9.80
N LEU A 43 14.65 -8.80 -8.65
CA LEU A 43 13.70 -8.22 -7.70
C LEU A 43 14.19 -6.87 -7.17
N GLY A 44 15.45 -6.79 -6.74
CA GLY A 44 16.07 -5.56 -6.26
C GLY A 44 16.15 -4.47 -7.34
N ALA A 45 16.48 -4.86 -8.59
CA ALA A 45 16.48 -3.93 -9.71
C ALA A 45 15.08 -3.40 -10.02
N GLY A 46 14.05 -4.27 -10.01
CA GLY A 46 12.65 -3.90 -10.20
C GLY A 46 12.18 -2.91 -9.12
N LEU A 47 12.46 -3.19 -7.86
CA LEU A 47 12.13 -2.31 -6.75
C LEU A 47 12.81 -0.94 -6.88
N PHE A 48 14.10 -0.92 -7.19
CA PHE A 48 14.83 0.33 -7.42
C PHE A 48 14.25 1.14 -8.58
N MET A 49 13.89 0.49 -9.69
CA MET A 49 13.25 1.15 -10.84
C MET A 49 11.89 1.74 -10.48
N VAL A 50 11.07 1.05 -9.69
CA VAL A 50 9.78 1.56 -9.21
C VAL A 50 9.99 2.81 -8.37
N ILE A 51 10.83 2.74 -7.33
CA ILE A 51 11.11 3.88 -6.44
C ILE A 51 11.67 5.07 -7.23
N ALA A 52 12.61 4.84 -8.13
CA ALA A 52 13.18 5.91 -8.96
C ALA A 52 12.12 6.55 -9.87
N THR A 53 11.28 5.73 -10.52
CA THR A 53 10.21 6.22 -11.39
C THR A 53 9.21 7.05 -10.60
N MET A 54 8.77 6.59 -9.43
CA MET A 54 7.88 7.30 -8.52
C MET A 54 8.48 8.66 -8.14
N PHE A 55 9.71 8.68 -7.66
CA PHE A 55 10.37 9.92 -7.23
C PHE A 55 10.43 10.98 -8.35
N TYR A 56 10.86 10.59 -9.54
CA TYR A 56 10.98 11.52 -10.66
C TYR A 56 9.61 11.94 -11.21
N TRP A 57 8.65 11.03 -11.30
CA TRP A 57 7.29 11.35 -11.77
C TRP A 57 6.61 12.35 -10.84
N TRP A 58 6.63 12.09 -9.54
CA TRP A 58 6.01 13.01 -8.58
C TRP A 58 6.71 14.34 -8.48
N ARG A 59 8.03 14.36 -8.61
CA ARG A 59 8.75 15.63 -8.74
C ARG A 59 8.22 16.45 -9.90
N ASP A 60 7.95 15.83 -11.04
CA ASP A 60 7.45 16.56 -12.20
C ASP A 60 5.98 16.99 -11.98
N VAL A 61 5.12 16.17 -11.36
CA VAL A 61 3.76 16.55 -10.96
C VAL A 61 3.76 17.76 -10.02
N VAL A 62 4.64 17.80 -9.03
CA VAL A 62 4.79 18.96 -8.14
C VAL A 62 5.22 20.20 -8.90
N ARG A 63 6.13 20.07 -9.87
CA ARG A 63 6.56 21.18 -10.73
C ARG A 63 5.42 21.73 -11.59
N GLU A 64 4.59 20.85 -12.16
CA GLU A 64 3.41 21.23 -12.93
C GLU A 64 2.38 21.96 -12.06
N ALA A 65 2.22 21.55 -10.79
CA ALA A 65 1.29 22.17 -9.84
C ALA A 65 1.76 23.56 -9.38
N GLU A 66 3.01 23.66 -8.87
CA GLU A 66 3.48 24.85 -8.17
C GLU A 66 4.11 25.88 -9.11
N TYR A 67 4.87 25.44 -10.12
CA TYR A 67 5.63 26.36 -10.97
C TYR A 67 4.94 26.69 -12.30
N GLN A 68 4.15 25.76 -12.84
CA GLN A 68 3.49 25.94 -14.14
C GLN A 68 2.00 26.32 -13.99
N GLY A 69 1.42 26.14 -12.78
CA GLY A 69 0.04 26.54 -12.49
C GLY A 69 -1.02 25.74 -13.26
N HIS A 70 -0.69 24.53 -13.73
CA HIS A 70 -1.61 23.70 -14.49
C HIS A 70 -2.71 23.04 -13.65
N HIS A 71 -2.60 23.08 -12.32
CA HIS A 71 -3.61 22.54 -11.41
C HIS A 71 -4.76 23.52 -11.20
N THR A 72 -5.57 23.72 -12.24
CA THR A 72 -6.81 24.52 -12.19
C THR A 72 -7.81 23.89 -11.19
N PRO A 73 -8.84 24.64 -10.73
CA PRO A 73 -9.87 24.09 -9.83
C PRO A 73 -10.55 22.82 -10.37
N ILE A 74 -10.74 22.73 -11.70
CA ILE A 74 -11.31 21.52 -12.33
C ILE A 74 -10.36 20.33 -12.21
N VAL A 75 -9.05 20.53 -12.43
CA VAL A 75 -8.03 19.50 -12.28
C VAL A 75 -7.95 19.01 -10.81
N GLN A 76 -8.04 19.93 -9.84
CA GLN A 76 -8.06 19.58 -8.42
C GLN A 76 -9.28 18.73 -8.04
N ILE A 77 -10.47 19.05 -8.60
CA ILE A 77 -11.66 18.22 -8.41
C ILE A 77 -11.44 16.84 -9.03
N GLY A 78 -10.87 16.76 -10.23
CA GLY A 78 -10.52 15.50 -10.88
C GLY A 78 -9.59 14.63 -10.04
N MET A 79 -8.57 15.21 -9.40
CA MET A 79 -7.65 14.50 -8.50
C MET A 79 -8.36 13.98 -7.24
N ARG A 80 -9.30 14.75 -6.65
CA ARG A 80 -10.11 14.30 -5.52
C ARG A 80 -11.00 13.11 -5.89
N TYR A 81 -11.63 13.13 -7.06
CA TYR A 81 -12.38 11.97 -7.54
C TYR A 81 -11.46 10.77 -7.80
N GLY A 82 -10.27 10.99 -8.35
CA GLY A 82 -9.27 9.95 -8.51
C GLY A 82 -8.92 9.26 -7.20
N MET A 83 -8.68 10.04 -6.13
CA MET A 83 -8.44 9.49 -4.79
C MET A 83 -9.65 8.71 -4.24
N ILE A 84 -10.87 9.20 -4.43
CA ILE A 84 -12.08 8.47 -4.02
C ILE A 84 -12.18 7.12 -4.75
N PHE A 85 -11.93 7.07 -6.06
CA PHE A 85 -11.95 5.83 -6.82
C PHE A 85 -10.81 4.88 -6.41
N PHE A 86 -9.64 5.43 -6.09
CA PHE A 86 -8.54 4.65 -5.52
C PHE A 86 -8.96 3.98 -4.21
N ILE A 87 -9.48 4.75 -3.24
CA ILE A 87 -9.99 4.20 -1.97
C ILE A 87 -11.09 3.15 -2.20
N CYS A 88 -12.01 3.38 -3.15
CA CYS A 88 -13.02 2.38 -3.51
C CYS A 88 -12.39 1.08 -4.03
N SER A 89 -11.33 1.17 -4.84
CA SER A 89 -10.62 -0.02 -5.34
C SER A 89 -9.96 -0.82 -4.21
N GLU A 90 -9.39 -0.12 -3.23
CA GLU A 90 -8.81 -0.72 -2.03
C GLU A 90 -9.87 -1.47 -1.19
N VAL A 91 -11.01 -0.82 -0.95
CA VAL A 91 -12.15 -1.46 -0.26
C VAL A 91 -12.61 -2.72 -1.00
N MET A 92 -12.72 -2.66 -2.32
CA MET A 92 -13.13 -3.83 -3.13
C MET A 92 -12.10 -4.96 -3.10
N PHE A 93 -10.81 -4.63 -3.01
CA PHE A 93 -9.77 -5.61 -2.81
C PHE A 93 -9.97 -6.39 -1.49
N PHE A 94 -10.18 -5.70 -0.38
CA PHE A 94 -10.49 -6.33 0.90
C PHE A 94 -11.79 -7.14 0.85
N VAL A 95 -12.84 -6.63 0.22
CA VAL A 95 -14.12 -7.35 0.05
C VAL A 95 -13.89 -8.69 -0.64
N ALA A 96 -13.07 -8.74 -1.70
CA ALA A 96 -12.79 -9.98 -2.42
C ALA A 96 -12.11 -11.04 -1.53
N PHE A 97 -11.10 -10.65 -0.76
CA PHE A 97 -10.38 -11.57 0.14
C PHE A 97 -11.22 -11.99 1.34
N PHE A 98 -11.96 -11.08 1.96
CA PHE A 98 -12.88 -11.42 3.03
C PHE A 98 -14.01 -12.34 2.54
N TRP A 99 -14.52 -12.11 1.34
CA TRP A 99 -15.50 -13.02 0.74
C TRP A 99 -14.93 -14.43 0.61
N ALA A 100 -13.74 -14.59 0.02
CA ALA A 100 -13.10 -15.89 -0.13
C ALA A 100 -12.85 -16.56 1.23
N PHE A 101 -12.42 -15.81 2.24
CA PHE A 101 -12.23 -16.29 3.59
C PHE A 101 -13.54 -16.78 4.23
N PHE A 102 -14.60 -15.96 4.19
CA PHE A 102 -15.88 -16.32 4.79
C PHE A 102 -16.58 -17.46 4.03
N ASP A 103 -16.49 -17.51 2.72
CA ASP A 103 -17.01 -18.60 1.91
C ASP A 103 -16.37 -19.94 2.35
N SER A 104 -15.05 -19.98 2.42
CA SER A 104 -14.33 -21.17 2.86
C SER A 104 -14.54 -21.52 4.34
N SER A 105 -14.79 -20.52 5.19
CA SER A 105 -15.03 -20.75 6.62
C SER A 105 -16.43 -21.27 6.90
N LEU A 106 -17.43 -20.81 6.14
CA LEU A 106 -18.83 -21.23 6.29
C LEU A 106 -19.14 -22.54 5.57
N TYR A 107 -18.44 -22.79 4.46
CA TYR A 107 -18.61 -23.98 3.63
C TYR A 107 -17.26 -24.67 3.40
N PRO A 108 -16.62 -25.22 4.46
CA PRO A 108 -15.31 -25.84 4.32
C PRO A 108 -15.40 -27.15 3.52
N ASP A 109 -14.57 -27.28 2.48
CA ASP A 109 -14.51 -28.47 1.62
C ASP A 109 -14.24 -29.76 2.42
N THR A 110 -13.47 -29.67 3.49
CA THR A 110 -13.13 -30.79 4.39
C THR A 110 -14.08 -30.93 5.55
N GLY A 111 -15.09 -30.08 5.70
CA GLY A 111 -16.02 -30.03 6.83
C GLY A 111 -15.42 -29.53 8.15
N VAL A 112 -14.17 -29.11 8.17
CA VAL A 112 -13.46 -28.58 9.35
C VAL A 112 -12.78 -27.26 8.99
N TRP A 113 -12.93 -26.27 9.88
CA TRP A 113 -12.27 -24.97 9.74
C TRP A 113 -11.65 -24.54 11.10
N PRO A 114 -10.44 -23.99 11.13
CA PRO A 114 -9.45 -23.92 10.05
C PRO A 114 -8.97 -25.29 9.57
N PRO A 115 -8.31 -25.42 8.39
CA PRO A 115 -7.74 -26.68 7.91
C PRO A 115 -6.84 -27.33 8.97
N ALA A 116 -6.85 -28.67 9.05
CA ALA A 116 -6.21 -29.43 10.13
C ALA A 116 -4.70 -29.16 10.29
N ASP A 117 -4.03 -28.71 9.21
CA ASP A 117 -2.59 -28.44 9.19
C ASP A 117 -2.24 -26.99 9.57
N ILE A 118 -3.24 -26.14 9.83
CA ILE A 118 -3.04 -24.72 10.17
C ILE A 118 -3.29 -24.48 11.65
N VAL A 119 -2.26 -24.05 12.36
CA VAL A 119 -2.39 -23.51 13.71
C VAL A 119 -2.71 -22.04 13.63
N ALA A 120 -3.97 -21.67 13.94
CA ALA A 120 -4.39 -20.28 13.93
C ALA A 120 -3.60 -19.45 14.96
N LEU A 121 -3.17 -18.26 14.57
CA LEU A 121 -2.53 -17.30 15.47
C LEU A 121 -3.54 -16.78 16.50
N ASP A 122 -3.06 -16.47 17.71
CA ASP A 122 -3.90 -15.83 18.73
C ASP A 122 -4.16 -14.35 18.33
N PRO A 123 -5.40 -13.96 18.06
CA PRO A 123 -5.72 -12.61 17.63
C PRO A 123 -5.48 -11.55 18.72
N PHE A 124 -5.37 -11.95 19.99
CA PHE A 124 -5.15 -11.05 21.13
C PHE A 124 -3.68 -10.82 21.48
N ASP A 125 -2.76 -11.44 20.78
CA ASP A 125 -1.31 -11.24 20.96
C ASP A 125 -0.78 -10.13 20.00
N LEU A 126 0.25 -10.43 19.21
CA LEU A 126 0.87 -9.47 18.27
C LEU A 126 -0.11 -8.82 17.29
N PRO A 127 -1.10 -9.53 16.71
CA PRO A 127 -2.04 -8.92 15.78
C PRO A 127 -2.85 -7.76 16.38
N LEU A 128 -3.26 -7.88 17.66
CA LEU A 128 -3.96 -6.80 18.35
C LEU A 128 -3.06 -5.58 18.54
N ILE A 129 -1.81 -5.80 18.96
CA ILE A 129 -0.84 -4.70 19.15
C ILE A 129 -0.62 -3.98 17.83
N ASN A 130 -0.46 -4.73 16.74
CA ASN A 130 -0.24 -4.18 15.42
C ASN A 130 -1.43 -3.34 14.93
N THR A 131 -2.64 -3.81 15.17
CA THR A 131 -3.88 -3.05 14.89
C THR A 131 -3.95 -1.74 15.71
N LEU A 132 -3.56 -1.77 16.97
CA LEU A 132 -3.52 -0.56 17.81
C LEU A 132 -2.49 0.46 17.30
N ILE A 133 -1.35 0.01 16.79
CA ILE A 133 -0.34 0.86 16.17
C ILE A 133 -0.91 1.56 14.93
N LEU A 134 -1.64 0.83 14.05
CA LEU A 134 -2.32 1.41 12.90
C LEU A 134 -3.36 2.47 13.30
N LEU A 135 -4.22 2.17 14.28
CA LEU A 135 -5.21 3.12 14.77
C LEU A 135 -4.56 4.38 15.34
N LEU A 136 -3.43 4.22 16.06
CA LEU A 136 -2.68 5.35 16.59
C LEU A 136 -2.04 6.17 15.45
N SER A 137 -1.52 5.53 14.41
CA SER A 137 -0.97 6.24 13.24
C SER A 137 -2.04 7.06 12.53
N GLY A 138 -3.26 6.54 12.37
CA GLY A 138 -4.41 7.28 11.87
C GLY A 138 -4.76 8.52 12.71
N CYS A 139 -4.65 8.45 14.03
CA CYS A 139 -4.83 9.62 14.90
C CYS A 139 -3.72 10.67 14.69
N THR A 140 -2.47 10.23 14.54
CA THR A 140 -1.34 11.16 14.36
C THR A 140 -1.33 11.83 13.00
N VAL A 141 -1.71 11.12 11.91
CA VAL A 141 -1.85 11.73 10.58
C VAL A 141 -3.03 12.72 10.55
N THR A 142 -4.14 12.42 11.20
CA THR A 142 -5.27 13.33 11.33
C THR A 142 -4.88 14.61 12.08
N TRP A 143 -4.12 14.48 13.17
CA TRP A 143 -3.57 15.63 13.89
C TRP A 143 -2.63 16.46 12.99
N SER A 144 -1.76 15.82 12.24
CA SER A 144 -0.88 16.46 11.27
C SER A 144 -1.68 17.23 10.23
N HIS A 145 -2.72 16.62 9.65
CA HIS A 145 -3.60 17.24 8.67
C HIS A 145 -4.30 18.51 9.22
N HIS A 146 -4.84 18.45 10.43
CA HIS A 146 -5.44 19.63 11.08
C HIS A 146 -4.41 20.74 11.34
N ALA A 147 -3.21 20.40 11.78
CA ALA A 147 -2.14 21.35 11.98
C ALA A 147 -1.77 22.07 10.66
N LEU A 148 -1.76 21.35 9.53
CA LEU A 148 -1.54 21.91 8.21
C LEU A 148 -2.64 22.94 7.84
N GLN A 149 -3.90 22.61 8.06
CA GLN A 149 -5.04 23.52 7.80
C GLN A 149 -4.94 24.81 8.62
N HIS A 150 -4.40 24.75 9.82
CA HIS A 150 -4.18 25.90 10.70
C HIS A 150 -2.80 26.60 10.49
N ASN A 151 -2.06 26.25 9.44
CA ASN A 151 -0.71 26.76 9.18
C ASN A 151 0.27 26.57 10.34
N ASN A 152 0.07 25.59 11.21
CA ASN A 152 0.98 25.24 12.29
C ASN A 152 2.02 24.23 11.83
N ARG A 153 3.09 24.72 11.21
CA ARG A 153 4.14 23.88 10.64
C ARG A 153 4.85 22.98 11.68
N LYS A 154 4.94 23.42 12.92
CA LYS A 154 5.65 22.63 13.96
C LYS A 154 4.88 21.34 14.29
N ASP A 155 3.58 21.45 14.53
CA ASP A 155 2.74 20.32 14.88
C ASP A 155 2.45 19.44 13.65
N PHE A 156 2.41 20.03 12.46
CA PHE A 156 2.35 19.27 11.20
C PHE A 156 3.55 18.32 11.08
N ILE A 157 4.79 18.82 11.21
CA ILE A 157 6.01 18.00 11.11
C ILE A 157 6.07 16.96 12.22
N ARG A 158 5.69 17.31 13.45
CA ARG A 158 5.69 16.35 14.58
C ARG A 158 4.70 15.21 14.35
N GLY A 159 3.47 15.53 13.94
CA GLY A 159 2.46 14.53 13.62
C GLY A 159 2.91 13.60 12.50
N LEU A 160 3.47 14.15 11.41
CA LEU A 160 3.96 13.37 10.29
C LEU A 160 5.12 12.44 10.69
N VAL A 161 6.11 12.94 11.44
CA VAL A 161 7.23 12.10 11.92
C VAL A 161 6.74 10.98 12.83
N LEU A 162 5.76 11.24 13.71
CA LEU A 162 5.16 10.19 14.55
C LEU A 162 4.46 9.13 13.71
N THR A 163 3.71 9.53 12.69
CA THR A 163 3.03 8.62 11.78
C THR A 163 4.03 7.71 11.06
N ILE A 164 5.11 8.27 10.50
CA ILE A 164 6.17 7.50 9.83
C ILE A 164 6.85 6.50 10.80
N ILE A 165 7.14 6.92 12.04
CA ILE A 165 7.73 6.03 13.04
C ILE A 165 6.77 4.88 13.37
N LEU A 166 5.48 5.16 13.55
CA LEU A 166 4.47 4.13 13.81
C LEU A 166 4.31 3.18 12.62
N GLY A 167 4.33 3.67 11.38
CA GLY A 167 4.34 2.85 10.18
C GLY A 167 5.56 1.93 10.11
N ALA A 168 6.76 2.44 10.42
CA ALA A 168 7.97 1.62 10.47
C ALA A 168 7.89 0.53 11.56
N ILE A 169 7.36 0.86 12.74
CA ILE A 169 7.15 -0.12 13.83
C ILE A 169 6.13 -1.18 13.39
N PHE A 170 5.01 -0.77 12.79
CA PHE A 170 4.01 -1.69 12.24
C PHE A 170 4.62 -2.68 11.26
N THR A 171 5.39 -2.18 10.28
CA THR A 171 6.06 -3.03 9.28
C THR A 171 7.06 -3.99 9.93
N ALA A 172 7.82 -3.55 10.92
CA ALA A 172 8.76 -4.40 11.65
C ALA A 172 8.05 -5.52 12.44
N VAL A 173 6.96 -5.19 13.14
CA VAL A 173 6.15 -6.17 13.89
C VAL A 173 5.50 -7.16 12.92
N GLN A 174 4.98 -6.70 11.77
CA GLN A 174 4.38 -7.55 10.76
C GLN A 174 5.40 -8.51 10.13
N ALA A 175 6.61 -8.02 9.82
CA ALA A 175 7.69 -8.86 9.32
C ALA A 175 8.10 -9.92 10.34
N TYR A 176 8.15 -9.57 11.63
CA TYR A 176 8.42 -10.51 12.70
C TYR A 176 7.32 -11.59 12.79
N GLU A 177 6.05 -11.20 12.73
CA GLU A 177 4.91 -12.10 12.76
C GLU A 177 4.92 -13.09 11.58
N TYR A 178 5.24 -12.59 10.36
CA TYR A 178 5.35 -13.44 9.17
C TYR A 178 6.50 -14.46 9.26
N GLN A 179 7.61 -14.11 9.89
CA GLN A 179 8.73 -15.04 10.08
C GLN A 179 8.42 -16.15 11.10
N HIS A 180 7.49 -15.91 12.03
CA HIS A 180 7.12 -16.85 13.09
C HIS A 180 5.80 -17.58 12.81
N ALA A 181 5.13 -17.25 11.70
CA ALA A 181 3.93 -17.96 11.26
C ALA A 181 4.27 -19.43 10.97
N THR A 182 3.43 -20.32 11.44
CA THR A 182 3.61 -21.79 11.33
C THR A 182 3.14 -22.36 10.00
N PHE A 183 2.60 -21.51 9.10
CA PHE A 183 2.05 -21.87 7.81
C PHE A 183 2.67 -21.04 6.69
N ALA A 184 2.79 -21.62 5.50
CA ALA A 184 3.30 -20.95 4.31
C ALA A 184 2.17 -20.28 3.51
N PHE A 185 2.52 -19.31 2.67
CA PHE A 185 1.58 -18.61 1.79
C PHE A 185 0.73 -19.55 0.91
N THR A 186 1.29 -20.71 0.56
CA THR A 186 0.68 -21.72 -0.32
C THR A 186 -0.26 -22.70 0.40
N ASP A 187 -0.40 -22.60 1.72
CA ASP A 187 -1.14 -23.57 2.54
C ASP A 187 -2.68 -23.38 2.52
N GLY A 188 -3.19 -22.68 1.50
CA GLY A 188 -4.61 -22.54 1.24
C GLY A 188 -5.14 -21.12 1.42
N ILE A 189 -6.47 -20.99 1.39
CA ILE A 189 -7.15 -19.68 1.42
C ILE A 189 -6.91 -18.95 2.74
N TYR A 190 -6.86 -19.66 3.87
CA TYR A 190 -6.56 -19.05 5.17
C TYR A 190 -5.20 -18.35 5.16
N ALA A 191 -4.15 -19.06 4.75
CA ALA A 191 -2.80 -18.55 4.69
C ALA A 191 -2.65 -17.41 3.66
N SER A 192 -3.16 -17.61 2.44
CA SER A 192 -3.09 -16.60 1.39
C SER A 192 -3.80 -15.31 1.79
N THR A 193 -4.98 -15.40 2.41
CA THR A 193 -5.74 -14.23 2.86
C THR A 193 -5.00 -13.51 3.99
N PHE A 194 -4.43 -14.24 4.95
CA PHE A 194 -3.64 -13.68 6.04
C PHE A 194 -2.46 -12.86 5.50
N TYR A 195 -1.65 -13.45 4.63
CA TYR A 195 -0.46 -12.76 4.10
C TYR A 195 -0.81 -11.57 3.21
N ILE A 196 -1.79 -11.71 2.31
CA ILE A 196 -2.15 -10.65 1.36
C ILE A 196 -2.87 -9.50 2.06
N CYS A 197 -3.87 -9.76 2.90
CA CYS A 197 -4.62 -8.69 3.56
C CYS A 197 -3.75 -7.84 4.47
N LEU A 198 -2.79 -8.43 5.17
CA LEU A 198 -1.92 -7.69 6.08
C LEU A 198 -0.79 -6.97 5.35
N LEU A 199 -0.21 -7.55 4.31
CA LEU A 199 0.79 -6.88 3.47
C LEU A 199 0.20 -5.64 2.79
N TYR A 200 -1.03 -5.75 2.30
CA TYR A 200 -1.74 -4.68 1.64
C TYR A 200 -2.16 -3.56 2.59
N THR A 201 -2.49 -3.87 3.84
CA THR A 201 -2.79 -2.87 4.87
C THR A 201 -1.58 -1.98 5.16
N SER A 202 -0.36 -2.50 5.07
CA SER A 202 0.85 -1.70 5.21
C SER A 202 1.08 -0.75 4.02
N ASP A 203 0.70 -1.17 2.81
CA ASP A 203 0.81 -0.36 1.60
C ASP A 203 -0.22 0.79 1.59
N ALA A 204 -1.46 0.52 1.99
CA ALA A 204 -2.51 1.53 2.12
C ALA A 204 -2.19 2.62 3.16
N ALA A 205 -1.51 2.26 4.26
CA ALA A 205 -1.08 3.23 5.27
C ALA A 205 -0.01 4.19 4.74
N ASP A 206 0.86 3.73 3.85
CA ASP A 206 1.87 4.57 3.20
C ASP A 206 1.26 5.56 2.17
N ASP A 207 0.10 5.23 1.59
CA ASP A 207 -0.61 6.10 0.65
C ASP A 207 -1.43 7.21 1.33
N GLU A 208 -1.86 7.04 2.58
CA GLU A 208 -2.51 8.12 3.36
C GLU A 208 -1.55 9.26 3.74
N GLU A 209 -0.25 9.03 3.68
CA GLU A 209 0.77 10.04 3.97
C GLU A 209 1.10 10.97 2.79
N ARG A 210 0.44 10.86 1.66
CA ARG A 210 0.65 11.62 0.42
C ARG A 210 -0.55 12.48 0.05
#